data_5bdc20d1e5a23ffca56b9b3765b07b14
#
_entry.id   5bdc20d1e5a23ffca56b9b3765b07b14
#
_cell.length_a   1.000
_cell.length_b   1.000
_cell.length_c   1.000
_cell.angle_alpha   90.00
_cell.angle_beta   90.00
_cell.angle_gamma   90.00
#
_symmetry.space_group_name_H-M   'P 1'
#
loop_
_entity.id
_entity.type
_entity.pdbx_description
1 polymer ?
#
loop_
_entity_poly.entity_id
_entity_poly.type
_entity_poly.pdbx_seq_one_letter_code
_entity_poly.pdbx_strand_id
1 'polypeptide(L)'
;MTAPTIPGAEPFSHIGSSDAGVLVLHGFTGNPGSMRGLAEACAAAGFHVELPQLAGHGTAMEDMIPTRWADWSGDADKAYQVLAKRASKIVVMGLSMGGALTLWMAAEHPEAKGIVCINPATQPQPVEVLN
;
A
#
# COMPACT_ATOMS: atom_id res chain seq x y z
N MET A 1 8.67 -21.22 2.91
CA MET A 1 7.87 -20.76 4.08
C MET A 1 8.34 -19.38 4.51
N THR A 2 7.42 -18.45 4.65
CA THR A 2 7.73 -17.14 5.19
C THR A 2 7.71 -17.14 6.72
N ALA A 3 8.44 -16.23 7.33
CA ALA A 3 8.38 -16.03 8.77
C ALA A 3 6.99 -15.51 9.19
N PRO A 4 6.61 -15.67 10.47
CA PRO A 4 5.36 -15.09 10.96
C PRO A 4 5.34 -13.58 10.83
N THR A 5 4.15 -13.00 10.63
CA THR A 5 3.97 -11.56 10.62
C THR A 5 4.33 -10.96 11.97
N ILE A 6 5.13 -9.90 11.95
CA ILE A 6 5.51 -9.15 13.15
C ILE A 6 4.23 -8.54 13.75
N PRO A 7 4.04 -8.64 15.09
CA PRO A 7 2.88 -8.00 15.73
C PRO A 7 2.79 -6.51 15.39
N GLY A 8 1.63 -6.07 14.94
CA GLY A 8 1.38 -4.70 14.48
C GLY A 8 1.62 -4.48 12.99
N ALA A 9 2.19 -5.46 12.29
CA ALA A 9 2.48 -5.39 10.86
C ALA A 9 1.40 -6.07 9.99
N GLU A 10 0.29 -6.47 10.58
CA GLU A 10 -0.80 -7.12 9.87
C GLU A 10 -1.46 -6.16 8.86
N PRO A 11 -2.00 -6.67 7.75
CA PRO A 11 -2.79 -5.85 6.86
C PRO A 11 -4.05 -5.35 7.57
N PHE A 12 -4.61 -4.25 7.07
CA PHE A 12 -5.84 -3.69 7.61
C PHE A 12 -6.88 -3.59 6.49
N SER A 13 -8.09 -4.03 6.77
CA SER A 13 -9.21 -3.98 5.84
C SER A 13 -10.45 -3.50 6.59
N HIS A 14 -11.20 -2.57 5.98
CA HIS A 14 -12.40 -2.03 6.58
C HIS A 14 -13.48 -1.82 5.52
N ILE A 15 -14.68 -2.28 5.81
CA ILE A 15 -15.87 -2.03 4.98
C ILE A 15 -16.58 -0.81 5.58
N GLY A 16 -16.59 0.29 4.84
CA GLY A 16 -17.23 1.53 5.27
C GLY A 16 -18.67 1.64 4.81
N SER A 17 -19.26 2.80 5.06
CA SER A 17 -20.64 3.14 4.67
C SER A 17 -20.70 4.10 3.47
N SER A 18 -19.57 4.70 3.09
CA SER A 18 -19.46 5.61 1.95
C SER A 18 -19.41 4.83 0.63
N ASP A 19 -19.59 5.53 -0.50
CA ASP A 19 -19.33 4.98 -1.83
C ASP A 19 -17.87 5.14 -2.24
N ALA A 20 -17.03 5.68 -1.36
CA ALA A 20 -15.61 5.92 -1.60
C ALA A 20 -14.72 4.95 -0.82
N GLY A 21 -13.60 4.58 -1.43
CA GLY A 21 -12.58 3.71 -0.84
C GLY A 21 -11.20 4.32 -0.93
N VAL A 22 -10.34 3.92 0.00
CA VAL A 22 -8.95 4.37 0.09
C VAL A 22 -8.02 3.15 0.10
N LEU A 23 -7.10 3.11 -0.85
CA LEU A 23 -6.00 2.15 -0.86
C LEU A 23 -4.78 2.82 -0.24
N VAL A 24 -4.21 2.22 0.80
CA VAL A 24 -3.06 2.75 1.53
C VAL A 24 -1.88 1.81 1.35
N LEU A 25 -0.75 2.34 0.88
CA LEU A 25 0.44 1.56 0.52
C LEU A 25 1.65 1.99 1.35
N HIS A 26 2.25 1.03 2.06
CA HIS A 26 3.44 1.29 2.88
C HIS A 26 4.73 1.32 2.06
N GLY A 27 5.84 1.71 2.71
CA GLY A 27 7.13 1.85 2.07
C GLY A 27 7.98 0.58 2.08
N PHE A 28 9.08 0.61 1.31
CA PHE A 28 10.09 -0.45 1.27
C PHE A 28 10.74 -0.61 2.65
N THR A 29 10.96 -1.85 3.06
CA THR A 29 11.40 -2.25 4.41
C THR A 29 10.43 -1.87 5.53
N GLY A 30 9.35 -1.15 5.21
CA GLY A 30 8.26 -0.88 6.14
C GLY A 30 7.26 -2.03 6.21
N ASN A 31 6.11 -1.75 6.76
CA ASN A 31 5.00 -2.68 6.85
C ASN A 31 3.70 -1.90 7.08
N PRO A 32 2.54 -2.55 7.05
CA PRO A 32 1.26 -1.87 7.28
C PRO A 32 1.19 -1.05 8.57
N GLY A 33 1.92 -1.45 9.61
CA GLY A 33 1.91 -0.75 10.90
C GLY A 33 2.25 0.74 10.80
N SER A 34 3.17 1.11 9.89
CA SER A 34 3.58 2.50 9.70
C SER A 34 2.46 3.38 9.12
N MET A 35 1.50 2.79 8.43
CA MET A 35 0.38 3.50 7.77
C MET A 35 -0.96 3.24 8.46
N ARG A 36 -0.96 2.43 9.52
CA ARG A 36 -2.19 2.01 10.17
C ARG A 36 -3.00 3.17 10.75
N GLY A 37 -2.32 4.13 11.37
CA GLY A 37 -3.00 5.30 11.92
C GLY A 37 -3.78 6.09 10.86
N LEU A 38 -3.18 6.27 9.67
CA LEU A 38 -3.84 6.92 8.54
C LEU A 38 -5.00 6.08 8.03
N ALA A 39 -4.81 4.77 7.89
CA ALA A 39 -5.85 3.85 7.44
C ALA A 39 -7.05 3.84 8.40
N GLU A 40 -6.79 3.81 9.71
CA GLU A 40 -7.83 3.86 10.73
C GLU A 40 -8.58 5.18 10.72
N ALA A 41 -7.91 6.30 10.48
CA ALA A 41 -8.54 7.61 10.35
C ALA A 41 -9.50 7.64 9.13
N CYS A 42 -9.09 7.07 8.01
CA CYS A 42 -9.95 6.95 6.84
C CYS A 42 -11.17 6.06 7.13
N ALA A 43 -10.96 4.96 7.83
CA ALA A 43 -12.06 4.07 8.24
C ALA A 43 -13.05 4.79 9.17
N ALA A 44 -12.53 5.55 10.14
CA ALA A 44 -13.37 6.34 11.05
C ALA A 44 -14.18 7.41 10.31
N ALA A 45 -13.69 7.90 9.18
CA ALA A 45 -14.41 8.85 8.32
C ALA A 45 -15.49 8.20 7.44
N GLY A 46 -15.63 6.87 7.49
CA GLY A 46 -16.68 6.14 6.77
C GLY A 46 -16.24 5.52 5.44
N PHE A 47 -14.97 5.63 5.07
CA PHE A 47 -14.47 5.07 3.83
C PHE A 47 -14.23 3.55 3.94
N HIS A 48 -14.39 2.84 2.82
CA HIS A 48 -13.78 1.51 2.68
C HIS A 48 -12.26 1.69 2.64
N VAL A 49 -11.52 0.82 3.31
CA VAL A 49 -10.05 0.93 3.37
C VAL A 49 -9.42 -0.44 3.12
N GLU A 50 -8.39 -0.46 2.29
CA GLU A 50 -7.47 -1.58 2.18
C GLU A 50 -6.04 -1.07 2.40
N LEU A 51 -5.36 -1.71 3.35
CA LEU A 51 -3.95 -1.49 3.64
C LEU A 51 -3.27 -2.85 3.54
N PRO A 52 -2.80 -3.25 2.34
CA PRO A 52 -2.20 -4.56 2.15
C PRO A 52 -0.81 -4.66 2.76
N GLN A 53 -0.46 -5.86 3.20
CA GLN A 53 0.91 -6.22 3.54
C GLN A 53 1.60 -6.63 2.23
N LEU A 54 2.53 -5.80 1.75
CA LEU A 54 3.21 -6.08 0.49
C LEU A 54 4.14 -7.29 0.63
N ALA A 55 4.32 -8.04 -0.45
CA ALA A 55 5.10 -9.26 -0.47
C ALA A 55 6.48 -9.07 0.19
N GLY A 56 6.84 -10.01 1.04
CA GLY A 56 8.11 -10.02 1.76
C GLY A 56 8.26 -9.01 2.90
N HIS A 57 7.25 -8.17 3.13
CA HIS A 57 7.29 -7.14 4.17
C HIS A 57 6.51 -7.57 5.42
N GLY A 58 6.91 -7.02 6.56
CA GLY A 58 6.21 -7.27 7.84
C GLY A 58 6.53 -8.62 8.47
N THR A 59 7.51 -9.34 7.97
CA THR A 59 7.98 -10.63 8.47
C THR A 59 9.49 -10.56 8.71
N ALA A 60 10.29 -11.42 8.09
CA ALA A 60 11.75 -11.36 8.19
C ALA A 60 12.35 -10.71 6.93
N MET A 61 13.53 -10.11 7.08
CA MET A 61 14.23 -9.48 5.95
C MET A 61 14.49 -10.47 4.81
N GLU A 62 14.75 -11.73 5.15
CA GLU A 62 15.01 -12.80 4.19
C GLU A 62 13.82 -13.03 3.24
N ASP A 63 12.62 -12.77 3.71
CA ASP A 63 11.40 -12.90 2.89
C ASP A 63 11.30 -11.76 1.86
N MET A 64 11.86 -10.60 2.18
CA MET A 64 11.83 -9.42 1.30
C MET A 64 12.86 -9.51 0.16
N ILE A 65 14.04 -10.07 0.44
CA ILE A 65 15.16 -10.11 -0.52
C ILE A 65 14.77 -10.64 -1.89
N PRO A 66 14.01 -11.76 -2.03
CA PRO A 66 13.63 -12.27 -3.34
C PRO A 66 12.50 -11.49 -4.01
N THR A 67 11.83 -10.58 -3.32
CA THR A 67 10.69 -9.85 -3.88
C THR A 67 11.12 -8.73 -4.83
N ARG A 68 10.23 -8.37 -5.75
CA ARG A 68 10.49 -7.40 -6.81
C ARG A 68 9.27 -6.49 -6.99
N TRP A 69 9.43 -5.47 -7.80
CA TRP A 69 8.36 -4.54 -8.13
C TRP A 69 7.07 -5.24 -8.59
N ALA A 70 7.19 -6.29 -9.41
CA ALA A 70 6.03 -7.02 -9.91
C ALA A 70 5.21 -7.66 -8.78
N ASP A 71 5.87 -8.12 -7.72
CA ASP A 71 5.20 -8.70 -6.56
C ASP A 71 4.41 -7.61 -5.81
N TRP A 72 5.05 -6.47 -5.56
CA TRP A 72 4.43 -5.37 -4.82
C TRP A 72 3.32 -4.69 -5.63
N SER A 73 3.56 -4.43 -6.91
CA SER A 73 2.53 -3.84 -7.77
C SER A 73 1.34 -4.79 -7.96
N GLY A 74 1.59 -6.10 -8.03
CA GLY A 74 0.55 -7.10 -8.06
C GLY A 74 -0.31 -7.10 -6.79
N ASP A 75 0.31 -6.99 -5.62
CA ASP A 75 -0.41 -6.89 -4.35
C ASP A 75 -1.24 -5.61 -4.25
N ALA A 76 -0.67 -4.49 -4.70
CA ALA A 76 -1.39 -3.22 -4.74
C ALA A 76 -2.61 -3.30 -5.66
N ASP A 77 -2.44 -3.90 -6.83
CA ASP A 77 -3.55 -4.06 -7.78
C ASP A 77 -4.65 -4.96 -7.25
N LYS A 78 -4.30 -6.06 -6.58
CA LYS A 78 -5.28 -6.94 -5.93
C LYS A 78 -6.12 -6.18 -4.89
N ALA A 79 -5.47 -5.37 -4.06
CA ALA A 79 -6.15 -4.56 -3.06
C ALA A 79 -7.05 -3.50 -3.71
N TYR A 80 -6.61 -2.89 -4.81
CA TYR A 80 -7.42 -1.98 -5.60
C TYR A 80 -8.69 -2.67 -6.11
N GLN A 81 -8.56 -3.89 -6.67
CA GLN A 81 -9.69 -4.65 -7.17
C GLN A 81 -10.68 -5.01 -6.08
N VAL A 82 -10.21 -5.29 -4.86
CA VAL A 82 -11.09 -5.52 -3.71
C VAL A 82 -11.93 -4.26 -3.43
N LEU A 83 -11.30 -3.09 -3.41
CA LEU A 83 -12.01 -1.82 -3.22
C LEU A 83 -12.99 -1.52 -4.37
N ALA A 84 -12.60 -1.80 -5.60
CA ALA A 84 -13.43 -1.53 -6.78
C ALA A 84 -14.76 -2.29 -6.76
N LYS A 85 -14.83 -3.39 -6.04
CA LYS A 85 -16.08 -4.16 -5.86
C LYS A 85 -17.00 -3.54 -4.82
N ARG A 86 -16.47 -2.65 -3.95
CA ARG A 86 -17.22 -2.05 -2.84
C ARG A 86 -17.48 -0.56 -3.02
N ALA A 87 -16.61 0.12 -3.75
CA ALA A 87 -16.61 1.57 -3.87
C ALA A 87 -16.61 1.99 -5.34
N SER A 88 -17.38 3.01 -5.67
CA SER A 88 -17.39 3.61 -7.00
C SER A 88 -16.29 4.65 -7.20
N LYS A 89 -15.74 5.17 -6.09
CA LYS A 89 -14.69 6.19 -6.09
C LYS A 89 -13.52 5.69 -5.25
N ILE A 90 -12.32 5.68 -5.82
CA ILE A 90 -11.13 5.19 -5.12
C ILE A 90 -10.05 6.26 -5.16
N VAL A 91 -9.45 6.49 -3.99
CA VAL A 91 -8.24 7.31 -3.80
C VAL A 91 -7.12 6.37 -3.39
N VAL A 92 -5.94 6.54 -3.98
CA VAL A 92 -4.75 5.77 -3.62
C VAL A 92 -3.78 6.69 -2.90
N MET A 93 -3.21 6.24 -1.78
CA MET A 93 -2.19 6.98 -1.05
C MET A 93 -1.05 6.07 -0.63
N GLY A 94 0.15 6.62 -0.62
CA GLY A 94 1.32 5.82 -0.28
C GLY A 94 2.51 6.65 0.18
N LEU A 95 3.36 5.98 0.97
CA LEU A 95 4.58 6.53 1.54
C LEU A 95 5.79 5.91 0.85
N SER A 96 6.76 6.74 0.43
CA SER A 96 8.04 6.31 -0.14
C SER A 96 7.84 5.37 -1.35
N MET A 97 8.25 4.11 -1.28
CA MET A 97 7.95 3.12 -2.32
C MET A 97 6.45 2.96 -2.55
N GLY A 98 5.64 3.03 -1.48
CA GLY A 98 4.18 3.06 -1.60
C GLY A 98 3.70 4.29 -2.37
N GLY A 99 4.41 5.40 -2.31
CA GLY A 99 4.17 6.58 -3.15
C GLY A 99 4.47 6.32 -4.62
N ALA A 100 5.56 5.61 -4.91
CA ALA A 100 5.88 5.19 -6.29
C ALA A 100 4.81 4.24 -6.83
N LEU A 101 4.36 3.28 -6.01
CA LEU A 101 3.25 2.39 -6.36
C LEU A 101 1.95 3.19 -6.60
N THR A 102 1.72 4.23 -5.82
CA THR A 102 0.55 5.11 -5.98
C THR A 102 0.56 5.80 -7.35
N LEU A 103 1.71 6.30 -7.78
CA LEU A 103 1.87 6.89 -9.11
C LEU A 103 1.63 5.86 -10.21
N TRP A 104 2.17 4.66 -10.05
CA TRP A 104 1.95 3.55 -10.98
C TRP A 104 0.46 3.17 -11.04
N MET A 105 -0.20 3.10 -9.89
CA MET A 105 -1.64 2.80 -9.82
C MET A 105 -2.46 3.85 -10.54
N ALA A 106 -2.09 5.13 -10.45
CA ALA A 106 -2.77 6.21 -11.16
C ALA A 106 -2.68 6.04 -12.69
N ALA A 107 -1.54 5.55 -13.18
CA ALA A 107 -1.34 5.29 -14.60
C ALA A 107 -2.14 4.05 -15.06
N GLU A 108 -2.16 2.99 -14.27
CA GLU A 108 -2.89 1.75 -14.58
C GLU A 108 -4.39 1.89 -14.39
N HIS A 109 -4.82 2.76 -13.47
CA HIS A 109 -6.22 2.98 -13.12
C HIS A 109 -6.59 4.47 -13.27
N PRO A 110 -6.71 4.97 -14.52
CA PRO A 110 -7.05 6.38 -14.74
C PRO A 110 -8.42 6.78 -14.18
N GLU A 111 -9.28 5.81 -13.86
CA GLU A 111 -10.56 6.02 -13.20
C GLU A 111 -10.44 6.36 -11.70
N ALA A 112 -9.28 6.18 -11.10
CA ALA A 112 -9.04 6.57 -9.70
C ALA A 112 -9.31 8.08 -9.54
N LYS A 113 -9.97 8.45 -8.45
CA LYS A 113 -10.43 9.84 -8.24
C LYS A 113 -9.35 10.76 -7.71
N GLY A 114 -8.30 10.23 -7.13
CA GLY A 114 -7.20 11.03 -6.63
C GLY A 114 -6.08 10.17 -6.07
N ILE A 115 -4.94 10.80 -5.85
CA ILE A 115 -3.78 10.16 -5.23
C ILE A 115 -3.18 11.09 -4.19
N VAL A 116 -2.56 10.49 -3.17
CA VAL A 116 -1.76 11.20 -2.17
C VAL A 116 -0.40 10.51 -2.10
N CYS A 117 0.66 11.24 -2.43
CA CYS A 117 2.03 10.74 -2.36
C CYS A 117 2.76 11.43 -1.22
N ILE A 118 3.31 10.63 -0.30
CA ILE A 118 4.12 11.13 0.81
C ILE A 118 5.55 10.72 0.55
N ASN A 119 6.41 11.70 0.25
CA ASN A 119 7.82 11.47 -0.09
C ASN A 119 8.01 10.29 -1.06
N PRO A 120 7.40 10.32 -2.26
CA PRO A 120 7.43 9.17 -3.17
C PRO A 120 8.85 8.90 -3.67
N ALA A 121 9.20 7.61 -3.77
CA ALA A 121 10.47 7.17 -4.33
C ALA A 121 10.40 7.20 -5.86
N THR A 122 10.69 8.35 -6.45
CA THR A 122 10.55 8.58 -7.90
C THR A 122 11.87 8.51 -8.68
N GLN A 123 13.00 8.38 -7.97
CA GLN A 123 14.32 8.28 -8.59
C GLN A 123 15.12 7.12 -7.99
N PRO A 124 15.98 6.46 -8.78
CA PRO A 124 16.89 5.45 -8.25
C PRO A 124 17.80 6.06 -7.18
N GLN A 125 18.04 5.31 -6.11
CA GLN A 125 19.01 5.72 -5.09
C GLN A 125 20.44 5.47 -5.62
N PRO A 126 21.37 6.40 -5.40
CA PRO A 126 22.78 6.15 -5.70
C PRO A 126 23.29 4.94 -4.91
N VAL A 127 24.09 4.10 -5.57
CA VAL A 127 24.64 2.88 -4.94
C VAL A 127 25.42 3.21 -3.66
N GLU A 128 26.09 4.37 -3.63
CA GLU A 128 26.85 4.81 -2.48
C GLU A 128 26.03 5.05 -1.22
N VAL A 129 24.73 5.29 -1.37
CA VAL A 129 23.79 5.46 -0.23
C VAL A 129 23.37 4.12 0.36
N LEU A 130 23.56 3.01 -0.40
CA LEU A 130 23.14 1.68 0.00
C LEU A 130 24.28 0.87 0.64
N ASN A 131 25.50 1.39 0.66
CA ASN A 131 26.69 0.82 1.28
C ASN A 131 27.03 1.60 2.56
#